data_0e1dfdc2be52fdb911e2967cc240717c
#
_entry.id   0e1dfdc2be52fdb911e2967cc240717c
#
_cell.length_a   1.000
_cell.length_b   1.000
_cell.length_c   1.000
_cell.angle_alpha   90.00
_cell.angle_beta   90.00
_cell.angle_gamma   90.00
#
_symmetry.space_group_name_H-M   'P 1'
#
loop_
_entity.id
_entity.type
_entity.pdbx_description
1 polymer ?
#
loop_
_entity_poly.entity_id
_entity_poly.type
_entity_poly.pdbx_seq_one_letter_code
_entity_poly.pdbx_strand_id
1 'polypeptide(L)'
;MSELLLRELTSADLAWLKQTGLRTTLPAGTVLNAADAGDSFYLLLDGQVSISLPQSTNDLVQRAFAVIEGETADREIIALENGDIFGNLPGLVAPLPTANVVAKIDSTVLVLPAADLQAHLSTDVGFAGRFYKWVAILLAGRLQRMLQRLGRRNLAQGKLLRDVWLVFGEFHDSDVEWLMAVGDVRQVKAGEVLIQAGSAIEYLYLVLDGSLVMLWEDAAVNPLLQAFAVLEGQEAIGKEVAELSQGALLGVSPFLDSQLERVSIRSSDGAIVLAVPRRLVLAKLQQDLGFAGRFYRVMGVVMSYRLQGVCGRLGYGRRVYAGGDEDELDMGAIDRMGLAGRRFELMLDKLRIRA
;
A
#
# COMPACT_ATOMS: atom_id res chain seq x y z
N MET A 1 -0.01 -21.37 -10.54
CA MET A 1 -0.12 -19.91 -10.77
C MET A 1 -1.35 -19.43 -10.02
N SER A 2 -1.28 -18.33 -9.29
CA SER A 2 -2.41 -17.85 -8.50
C SER A 2 -3.56 -17.37 -9.39
N GLU A 3 -4.79 -17.53 -8.90
CA GLU A 3 -6.00 -17.07 -9.58
C GLU A 3 -5.96 -15.56 -9.88
N LEU A 4 -5.43 -14.77 -8.94
CA LEU A 4 -5.26 -13.33 -9.09
C LEU A 4 -4.37 -12.97 -10.27
N LEU A 5 -3.22 -13.66 -10.42
CA LEU A 5 -2.29 -13.44 -11.54
C LEU A 5 -2.97 -13.69 -12.89
N LEU A 6 -3.75 -14.78 -12.98
CA LEU A 6 -4.48 -15.15 -14.19
C LEU A 6 -5.65 -14.21 -14.52
N ARG A 7 -6.21 -13.58 -13.51
CA ARG A 7 -7.30 -12.61 -13.65
C ARG A 7 -6.80 -11.24 -14.15
N GLU A 8 -5.66 -10.78 -13.65
CA GLU A 8 -5.19 -9.42 -13.92
C GLU A 8 -4.26 -9.33 -15.14
N LEU A 9 -3.50 -10.38 -15.44
CA LEU A 9 -2.56 -10.42 -16.57
C LEU A 9 -3.10 -11.24 -17.74
N THR A 10 -2.85 -10.75 -18.95
CA THR A 10 -3.21 -11.46 -20.18
C THR A 10 -2.29 -12.64 -20.46
N SER A 11 -2.69 -13.52 -21.39
CA SER A 11 -1.83 -14.62 -21.84
C SER A 11 -0.52 -14.14 -22.46
N ALA A 12 -0.53 -12.99 -23.14
CA ALA A 12 0.66 -12.36 -23.71
C ALA A 12 1.63 -11.87 -22.61
N ASP A 13 1.08 -11.23 -21.56
CA ASP A 13 1.86 -10.78 -20.40
C ASP A 13 2.54 -11.96 -19.71
N LEU A 14 1.80 -13.04 -19.50
CA LEU A 14 2.30 -14.26 -18.89
C LEU A 14 3.35 -14.98 -19.75
N ALA A 15 3.19 -14.93 -21.06
CA ALA A 15 4.18 -15.48 -22.01
C ALA A 15 5.48 -14.67 -21.94
N TRP A 16 5.39 -13.34 -21.92
CA TRP A 16 6.54 -12.46 -21.77
C TRP A 16 7.28 -12.71 -20.45
N LEU A 17 6.56 -12.76 -19.30
CA LEU A 17 7.15 -13.07 -18.01
C LEU A 17 7.89 -14.40 -18.00
N LYS A 18 7.32 -15.45 -18.62
CA LYS A 18 7.94 -16.78 -18.71
C LYS A 18 9.16 -16.81 -19.63
N GLN A 19 9.14 -16.02 -20.69
CA GLN A 19 10.24 -15.97 -21.67
C GLN A 19 11.44 -15.20 -21.14
N THR A 20 11.19 -14.09 -20.43
CA THR A 20 12.23 -13.21 -19.86
C THR A 20 12.76 -13.74 -18.52
N GLY A 21 11.88 -14.34 -17.72
CA GLY A 21 12.23 -14.80 -16.37
C GLY A 21 12.92 -16.16 -16.35
N LEU A 22 13.87 -16.29 -15.44
CA LEU A 22 14.55 -17.57 -15.15
C LEU A 22 13.81 -18.29 -14.01
N ARG A 23 13.36 -19.53 -14.28
CA ARG A 23 12.79 -20.39 -13.24
C ARG A 23 13.90 -20.98 -12.38
N THR A 24 13.86 -20.73 -11.08
CA THR A 24 14.87 -21.13 -10.10
C THR A 24 14.22 -21.79 -8.89
N THR A 25 14.87 -22.77 -8.31
CA THR A 25 14.44 -23.39 -7.05
C THR A 25 15.26 -22.81 -5.91
N LEU A 26 14.58 -22.38 -4.86
CA LEU A 26 15.15 -21.97 -3.59
C LEU A 26 14.96 -23.13 -2.61
N PRO A 27 16.01 -23.84 -2.20
CA PRO A 27 15.93 -24.88 -1.18
C PRO A 27 15.37 -24.32 0.15
N ALA A 28 14.73 -25.19 0.93
CA ALA A 28 14.29 -24.85 2.28
C ALA A 28 15.44 -24.27 3.11
N GLY A 29 15.20 -23.19 3.84
CA GLY A 29 16.22 -22.47 4.61
C GLY A 29 17.06 -21.47 3.82
N THR A 30 16.89 -21.36 2.49
CA THR A 30 17.57 -20.31 1.72
C THR A 30 17.15 -18.93 2.23
N VAL A 31 18.14 -18.08 2.52
CA VAL A 31 17.95 -16.68 2.94
C VAL A 31 18.47 -15.78 1.83
N LEU A 32 17.58 -14.97 1.28
CA LEU A 32 17.92 -13.87 0.37
C LEU A 32 17.87 -12.57 1.18
N ASN A 33 18.99 -11.93 1.37
CA ASN A 33 19.02 -10.60 1.99
C ASN A 33 18.65 -9.51 0.97
N ALA A 34 18.44 -8.29 1.45
CA ALA A 34 18.03 -7.18 0.58
C ALA A 34 19.08 -6.88 -0.52
N ALA A 35 20.37 -7.07 -0.27
CA ALA A 35 21.43 -6.86 -1.26
C ALA A 35 21.38 -7.94 -2.35
N ASP A 36 21.16 -9.20 -1.98
CA ASP A 36 21.08 -10.31 -2.93
C ASP A 36 19.80 -10.24 -3.79
N ALA A 37 18.70 -9.68 -3.24
CA ALA A 37 17.43 -9.53 -3.93
C ALA A 37 17.32 -8.19 -4.71
N GLY A 38 18.26 -7.26 -4.52
CA GLY A 38 18.11 -5.84 -4.89
C GLY A 38 17.92 -5.56 -6.38
N ASP A 39 18.51 -6.39 -7.27
CA ASP A 39 18.46 -6.15 -8.71
C ASP A 39 17.44 -7.01 -9.45
N SER A 40 16.64 -7.78 -8.73
CA SER A 40 15.70 -8.72 -9.33
C SER A 40 14.30 -8.64 -8.74
N PHE A 41 13.34 -8.86 -9.60
CA PHE A 41 11.95 -9.11 -9.26
C PHE A 41 11.74 -10.63 -9.16
N TYR A 42 11.02 -11.06 -8.13
CA TYR A 42 10.70 -12.46 -7.88
C TYR A 42 9.20 -12.69 -7.84
N LEU A 43 8.74 -13.69 -8.55
CA LEU A 43 7.37 -14.22 -8.49
C LEU A 43 7.41 -15.64 -7.93
N LEU A 44 6.75 -15.88 -6.81
CA LEU A 44 6.61 -17.20 -6.21
C LEU A 44 5.65 -18.07 -7.01
N LEU A 45 6.16 -19.10 -7.67
CA LEU A 45 5.37 -20.02 -8.50
C LEU A 45 4.78 -21.17 -7.69
N ASP A 46 5.59 -21.71 -6.76
CA ASP A 46 5.22 -22.81 -5.87
C ASP A 46 6.08 -22.79 -4.61
N GLY A 47 5.50 -23.18 -3.48
CA GLY A 47 6.19 -23.22 -2.21
C GLY A 47 5.70 -22.21 -1.19
N GLN A 48 6.54 -21.91 -0.21
CA GLN A 48 6.25 -20.96 0.86
C GLN A 48 7.50 -20.18 1.25
N VAL A 49 7.38 -18.87 1.21
CA VAL A 49 8.45 -17.92 1.50
C VAL A 49 7.97 -16.96 2.56
N SER A 50 8.84 -16.51 3.45
CA SER A 50 8.50 -15.47 4.42
C SER A 50 9.42 -14.27 4.30
N ILE A 51 8.87 -13.10 4.57
CA ILE A 51 9.63 -11.88 4.82
C ILE A 51 9.87 -11.80 6.32
N SER A 52 11.12 -11.76 6.74
CA SER A 52 11.53 -11.73 8.14
C SER A 52 12.58 -10.66 8.39
N LEU A 53 12.65 -10.18 9.63
CA LEU A 53 13.73 -9.29 10.06
C LEU A 53 14.82 -10.09 10.75
N PRO A 54 16.10 -9.86 10.40
CA PRO A 54 17.21 -10.45 11.11
C PRO A 54 17.19 -9.97 12.57
N GLN A 55 17.37 -10.89 13.51
CA GLN A 55 17.59 -10.52 14.89
C GLN A 55 18.97 -9.84 15.00
N SER A 56 19.01 -8.61 15.53
CA SER A 56 20.30 -7.99 15.87
C SER A 56 20.94 -8.79 17.01
N THR A 57 22.13 -9.33 16.76
CA THR A 57 22.89 -10.14 17.71
C THR A 57 23.37 -9.37 18.96
N ASN A 58 23.20 -8.05 19.00
CA ASN A 58 23.81 -7.18 20.00
C ASN A 58 22.91 -6.77 21.18
N ASP A 59 21.63 -7.16 21.21
CA ASP A 59 20.75 -6.80 22.32
C ASP A 59 20.37 -8.03 23.15
N LEU A 60 21.17 -8.28 24.20
CA LEU A 60 20.98 -9.39 25.15
C LEU A 60 19.62 -9.34 25.85
N VAL A 61 19.09 -8.14 26.12
CA VAL A 61 17.79 -7.95 26.79
C VAL A 61 16.64 -8.38 25.87
N GLN A 62 16.71 -8.04 24.59
CA GLN A 62 15.69 -8.46 23.61
C GLN A 62 15.76 -9.95 23.30
N ARG A 63 16.97 -10.57 23.33
CA ARG A 63 17.12 -12.03 23.25
C ARG A 63 16.42 -12.74 24.41
N ALA A 64 16.58 -12.22 25.65
CA ALA A 64 15.94 -12.80 26.81
C ALA A 64 14.40 -12.69 26.72
N PHE A 65 13.86 -11.59 26.23
CA PHE A 65 12.43 -11.43 26.03
C PHE A 65 11.89 -12.34 24.90
N ALA A 66 12.60 -12.47 23.78
CA ALA A 66 12.20 -13.36 22.69
C ALA A 66 12.15 -14.84 23.12
N VAL A 67 13.11 -15.27 23.95
CA VAL A 67 13.13 -16.64 24.53
C VAL A 67 11.97 -16.85 25.50
N ILE A 68 11.61 -15.84 26.30
CA ILE A 68 10.48 -15.92 27.24
C ILE A 68 9.13 -15.97 26.50
N GLU A 69 9.04 -15.27 25.36
CA GLU A 69 7.81 -15.26 24.51
C GLU A 69 7.72 -16.44 23.53
N GLY A 70 8.73 -17.34 23.52
CA GLY A 70 8.77 -18.51 22.61
C GLY A 70 8.95 -18.14 21.15
N GLU A 71 9.46 -16.94 20.85
CA GLU A 71 9.73 -16.49 19.50
C GLU A 71 11.05 -17.08 18.97
N THR A 72 10.99 -17.70 17.79
CA THR A 72 12.16 -18.18 17.06
C THR A 72 13.06 -17.03 16.58
N ALA A 73 14.34 -17.32 16.34
CA ALA A 73 15.42 -16.37 16.07
C ALA A 73 15.16 -15.31 14.98
N ASP A 74 14.31 -15.60 13.99
CA ASP A 74 13.89 -14.66 12.93
C ASP A 74 12.40 -14.35 13.04
N ARG A 75 12.09 -13.09 13.26
CA ARG A 75 10.68 -12.66 13.37
C ARG A 75 10.04 -12.54 12.00
N GLU A 76 9.14 -13.45 11.69
CA GLU A 76 8.34 -13.41 10.47
C GLU A 76 7.36 -12.22 10.48
N ILE A 77 7.46 -11.39 9.43
CA ILE A 77 6.58 -10.24 9.21
C ILE A 77 5.40 -10.64 8.32
N ILE A 78 5.70 -11.23 7.17
CA ILE A 78 4.74 -11.56 6.12
C ILE A 78 5.05 -12.96 5.59
N ALA A 79 4.05 -13.85 5.58
CA ALA A 79 4.09 -15.07 4.81
C ALA A 79 3.68 -14.77 3.36
N LEU A 80 4.43 -15.32 2.41
CA LEU A 80 4.16 -15.23 0.98
C LEU A 80 3.75 -16.60 0.46
N GLU A 81 2.73 -16.61 -0.40
CA GLU A 81 2.15 -17.80 -0.99
C GLU A 81 2.25 -17.77 -2.52
N ASN A 82 1.86 -18.85 -3.17
CA ASN A 82 1.89 -18.97 -4.63
C ASN A 82 1.21 -17.79 -5.33
N GLY A 83 1.95 -17.11 -6.19
CA GLY A 83 1.54 -15.89 -6.90
C GLY A 83 1.87 -14.60 -6.17
N ASP A 84 2.48 -14.66 -5.00
CA ASP A 84 3.04 -13.49 -4.34
C ASP A 84 4.39 -13.08 -4.97
N ILE A 85 4.77 -11.83 -4.73
CA ILE A 85 5.95 -11.18 -5.28
C ILE A 85 6.85 -10.63 -4.18
N PHE A 86 8.16 -10.56 -4.46
CA PHE A 86 9.15 -9.93 -3.60
C PHE A 86 10.35 -9.43 -4.41
N GLY A 87 11.33 -8.84 -3.76
CA GLY A 87 12.50 -8.23 -4.42
C GLY A 87 12.22 -6.82 -4.93
N ASN A 88 12.91 -6.42 -5.99
CA ASN A 88 12.79 -5.08 -6.55
C ASN A 88 11.53 -4.94 -7.41
N LEU A 89 10.68 -4.01 -7.03
CA LEU A 89 9.47 -3.64 -7.76
C LEU A 89 9.70 -2.31 -8.47
N PRO A 90 9.99 -2.32 -9.78
CA PRO A 90 10.29 -1.08 -10.51
C PRO A 90 9.20 -0.03 -10.34
N GLY A 91 9.63 1.19 -10.03
CA GLY A 91 8.72 2.32 -9.81
C GLY A 91 7.92 2.30 -8.51
N LEU A 92 8.17 1.33 -7.63
CA LEU A 92 7.62 1.28 -6.28
C LEU A 92 8.76 1.34 -5.26
N VAL A 93 8.50 1.99 -4.14
CA VAL A 93 9.46 1.97 -3.03
C VAL A 93 9.43 0.59 -2.37
N ALA A 94 10.59 0.01 -2.11
CA ALA A 94 10.68 -1.28 -1.42
C ALA A 94 10.01 -1.16 -0.02
N PRO A 95 8.98 -1.97 0.26
CA PRO A 95 8.24 -1.82 1.52
C PRO A 95 9.07 -2.12 2.76
N LEU A 96 10.13 -2.92 2.64
CA LEU A 96 10.98 -3.36 3.76
C LEU A 96 12.42 -3.57 3.26
N PRO A 97 13.22 -2.51 3.13
CA PRO A 97 14.53 -2.55 2.46
C PRO A 97 15.58 -3.43 3.17
N THR A 98 15.43 -3.71 4.46
CA THR A 98 16.40 -4.52 5.23
C THR A 98 15.85 -5.89 5.67
N ALA A 99 14.69 -6.28 5.16
CA ALA A 99 14.11 -7.57 5.50
C ALA A 99 14.74 -8.70 4.68
N ASN A 100 14.93 -9.83 5.31
CA ASN A 100 15.33 -11.07 4.65
C ASN A 100 14.12 -11.78 4.07
N VAL A 101 14.33 -12.46 2.96
CA VAL A 101 13.36 -13.37 2.35
C VAL A 101 13.84 -14.79 2.61
N VAL A 102 13.03 -15.59 3.32
CA VAL A 102 13.41 -16.94 3.76
C VAL A 102 12.49 -17.97 3.14
N ALA A 103 13.04 -18.92 2.40
CA ALA A 103 12.28 -20.07 1.90
C ALA A 103 11.98 -21.03 3.06
N LYS A 104 10.70 -21.22 3.40
CA LYS A 104 10.29 -22.13 4.49
C LYS A 104 10.30 -23.58 4.08
N ILE A 105 10.03 -23.84 2.83
CA ILE A 105 10.11 -25.14 2.16
C ILE A 105 10.80 -24.94 0.82
N ASP A 106 11.14 -26.02 0.13
CA ASP A 106 11.64 -25.94 -1.25
C ASP A 106 10.64 -25.17 -2.09
N SER A 107 11.08 -24.05 -2.67
CA SER A 107 10.20 -23.10 -3.33
C SER A 107 10.69 -22.80 -4.73
N THR A 108 9.79 -22.79 -5.68
CA THR A 108 10.08 -22.43 -7.07
C THR A 108 9.69 -20.99 -7.34
N VAL A 109 10.62 -20.21 -7.83
CA VAL A 109 10.41 -18.79 -8.18
C VAL A 109 10.74 -18.52 -9.64
N LEU A 110 10.10 -17.51 -10.21
CA LEU A 110 10.49 -16.88 -11.45
C LEU A 110 11.27 -15.60 -11.09
N VAL A 111 12.51 -15.52 -11.57
CA VAL A 111 13.41 -14.40 -11.32
C VAL A 111 13.54 -13.57 -12.59
N LEU A 112 13.25 -12.28 -12.52
CA LEU A 112 13.43 -11.34 -13.62
C LEU A 112 14.38 -10.23 -13.20
N PRO A 113 15.34 -9.82 -14.05
CA PRO A 113 16.10 -8.60 -13.83
C PRO A 113 15.15 -7.40 -13.72
N ALA A 114 15.30 -6.59 -12.69
CA ALA A 114 14.44 -5.42 -12.50
C ALA A 114 14.55 -4.40 -13.66
N ALA A 115 15.74 -4.31 -14.28
CA ALA A 115 15.97 -3.46 -15.45
C ALA A 115 15.13 -3.88 -16.67
N ASP A 116 15.02 -5.19 -16.94
CA ASP A 116 14.22 -5.71 -18.06
C ASP A 116 12.73 -5.47 -17.82
N LEU A 117 12.28 -5.70 -16.59
CA LEU A 117 10.91 -5.41 -16.19
C LEU A 117 10.61 -3.91 -16.30
N GLN A 118 11.51 -3.04 -15.85
CA GLN A 118 11.36 -1.59 -15.96
C GLN A 118 11.30 -1.13 -17.44
N ALA A 119 12.15 -1.68 -18.29
CA ALA A 119 12.15 -1.37 -19.73
C ALA A 119 10.81 -1.77 -20.37
N HIS A 120 10.28 -2.94 -20.04
CA HIS A 120 8.98 -3.40 -20.55
C HIS A 120 7.80 -2.56 -20.04
N LEU A 121 7.79 -2.23 -18.75
CA LEU A 121 6.80 -1.34 -18.14
C LEU A 121 6.80 0.07 -18.78
N SER A 122 7.95 0.53 -19.27
CA SER A 122 8.08 1.83 -19.93
C SER A 122 7.62 1.82 -21.40
N THR A 123 7.67 0.67 -22.06
CA THR A 123 7.35 0.52 -23.49
C THR A 123 5.92 0.03 -23.74
N ASP A 124 5.41 -0.85 -22.88
CA ASP A 124 4.03 -1.36 -22.98
C ASP A 124 3.14 -0.77 -21.87
N VAL A 125 2.43 0.29 -22.23
CA VAL A 125 1.52 1.03 -21.32
C VAL A 125 0.36 0.13 -20.86
N GLY A 126 -0.12 -0.77 -21.70
CA GLY A 126 -1.19 -1.71 -21.36
C GLY A 126 -0.73 -2.75 -20.33
N PHE A 127 0.47 -3.33 -20.55
CA PHE A 127 1.11 -4.21 -19.57
C PHE A 127 1.35 -3.46 -18.24
N ALA A 128 1.89 -2.26 -18.28
CA ALA A 128 2.16 -1.46 -17.07
C ALA A 128 0.89 -1.27 -16.23
N GLY A 129 -0.23 -0.92 -16.84
CA GLY A 129 -1.51 -0.76 -16.15
C GLY A 129 -1.96 -2.06 -15.45
N ARG A 130 -1.91 -3.19 -16.14
CA ARG A 130 -2.29 -4.50 -15.58
C ARG A 130 -1.32 -4.97 -14.50
N PHE A 131 -0.01 -4.79 -14.73
CA PHE A 131 1.03 -5.16 -13.78
C PHE A 131 0.90 -4.38 -12.47
N TYR A 132 0.83 -3.04 -12.53
CA TYR A 132 0.69 -2.22 -11.34
C TYR A 132 -0.64 -2.44 -10.61
N LYS A 133 -1.72 -2.74 -11.33
CA LYS A 133 -2.99 -3.14 -10.72
C LYS A 133 -2.83 -4.43 -9.91
N TRP A 134 -2.24 -5.47 -10.52
CA TRP A 134 -1.97 -6.73 -9.85
C TRP A 134 -1.11 -6.55 -8.60
N VAL A 135 -0.01 -5.81 -8.70
CA VAL A 135 0.88 -5.49 -7.56
C VAL A 135 0.14 -4.73 -6.47
N ALA A 136 -0.65 -3.71 -6.82
CA ALA A 136 -1.42 -2.92 -5.86
C ALA A 136 -2.44 -3.78 -5.10
N ILE A 137 -3.10 -4.74 -5.75
CA ILE A 137 -4.00 -5.70 -5.10
C ILE A 137 -3.24 -6.59 -4.10
N LEU A 138 -2.07 -7.11 -4.46
CA LEU A 138 -1.23 -7.90 -3.56
C LEU A 138 -0.81 -7.10 -2.32
N LEU A 139 -0.36 -5.85 -2.53
CA LEU A 139 0.05 -4.98 -1.43
C LEU A 139 -1.13 -4.57 -0.55
N ALA A 140 -2.31 -4.32 -1.11
CA ALA A 140 -3.53 -4.05 -0.35
C ALA A 140 -3.92 -5.24 0.54
N GLY A 141 -3.84 -6.47 0.02
CA GLY A 141 -4.07 -7.69 0.80
C GLY A 141 -3.06 -7.85 1.95
N ARG A 142 -1.78 -7.55 1.71
CA ARG A 142 -0.75 -7.55 2.76
C ARG A 142 -1.05 -6.49 3.83
N LEU A 143 -1.40 -5.27 3.41
CA LEU A 143 -1.75 -4.19 4.32
C LEU A 143 -2.93 -4.57 5.21
N GLN A 144 -3.99 -5.17 4.66
CA GLN A 144 -5.13 -5.64 5.44
C GLN A 144 -4.72 -6.66 6.52
N ARG A 145 -3.91 -7.67 6.16
CA ARG A 145 -3.41 -8.65 7.15
C ARG A 145 -2.59 -7.99 8.27
N MET A 146 -1.80 -6.98 7.93
CA MET A 146 -1.00 -6.24 8.93
C MET A 146 -1.86 -5.33 9.80
N LEU A 147 -2.87 -4.66 9.25
CA LEU A 147 -3.84 -3.87 10.01
C LEU A 147 -4.63 -4.72 11.01
N GLN A 148 -5.00 -5.96 10.65
CA GLN A 148 -5.62 -6.91 11.57
C GLN A 148 -4.71 -7.24 12.77
N ARG A 149 -3.40 -7.43 12.52
CA ARG A 149 -2.42 -7.63 13.59
C ARG A 149 -2.26 -6.39 14.47
N LEU A 150 -2.26 -5.19 13.87
CA LEU A 150 -2.18 -3.91 14.58
C LEU A 150 -3.43 -3.67 15.44
N GLY A 151 -4.63 -3.93 14.90
CA GLY A 151 -5.90 -3.80 15.61
C GLY A 151 -5.99 -4.64 16.89
N ARG A 152 -5.32 -5.80 16.93
CA ARG A 152 -5.25 -6.69 18.11
C ARG A 152 -4.23 -6.26 19.16
N ARG A 153 -3.35 -5.31 18.88
CA ARG A 153 -2.31 -4.81 19.80
C ARG A 153 -2.66 -3.40 20.28
N ASN A 154 -2.41 -3.12 21.56
CA ASN A 154 -2.53 -1.76 22.12
C ASN A 154 -1.26 -0.97 21.80
N LEU A 155 -1.12 -0.51 20.55
CA LEU A 155 0.02 0.27 20.11
C LEU A 155 -0.36 1.75 19.99
N ALA A 156 0.63 2.62 20.18
CA ALA A 156 0.45 4.06 20.09
C ALA A 156 -0.04 4.47 18.68
N GLN A 157 -0.94 5.44 18.64
CA GLN A 157 -1.37 6.12 17.42
C GLN A 157 -0.16 6.76 16.72
N GLY A 158 -0.16 6.80 15.40
CA GLY A 158 0.89 7.47 14.64
C GLY A 158 0.36 7.98 13.32
N LYS A 159 0.94 9.08 12.84
CA LYS A 159 0.63 9.64 11.52
C LYS A 159 1.12 8.71 10.43
N LEU A 160 0.28 8.41 9.46
CA LEU A 160 0.74 7.87 8.18
C LEU A 160 1.45 8.98 7.40
N LEU A 161 2.46 8.59 6.61
CA LEU A 161 3.13 9.53 5.72
C LEU A 161 2.12 10.21 4.78
N ARG A 162 2.40 11.47 4.44
CA ARG A 162 1.55 12.24 3.53
C ARG A 162 1.57 11.62 2.14
N ASP A 163 0.45 11.10 1.69
CA ASP A 163 0.28 10.51 0.35
C ASP A 163 0.47 11.54 -0.79
N VAL A 164 0.42 12.86 -0.49
CA VAL A 164 0.56 13.97 -1.47
C VAL A 164 1.74 13.78 -2.40
N TRP A 165 2.92 13.54 -1.83
CA TRP A 165 4.15 13.43 -2.59
C TRP A 165 4.12 12.26 -3.57
N LEU A 166 3.41 11.20 -3.20
CA LEU A 166 3.31 9.97 -3.94
C LEU A 166 2.28 10.09 -5.07
N VAL A 167 1.13 10.67 -4.76
CA VAL A 167 0.01 10.81 -5.70
C VAL A 167 0.38 11.81 -6.80
N PHE A 168 0.81 13.01 -6.43
CA PHE A 168 1.04 14.09 -7.38
C PHE A 168 2.42 14.03 -8.07
N GLY A 169 3.34 13.20 -7.57
CA GLY A 169 4.60 12.92 -8.24
C GLY A 169 4.45 12.05 -9.49
N GLU A 170 3.44 11.18 -9.51
CA GLU A 170 3.22 10.20 -10.59
C GLU A 170 2.17 10.65 -11.62
N PHE A 171 1.15 11.42 -11.22
CA PHE A 171 0.14 11.95 -12.13
C PHE A 171 0.71 13.04 -13.03
N HIS A 172 0.21 13.12 -14.26
CA HIS A 172 0.43 14.27 -15.13
C HIS A 172 -0.48 15.44 -14.74
N ASP A 173 -0.15 16.64 -15.20
CA ASP A 173 -0.97 17.84 -14.93
C ASP A 173 -2.40 17.67 -15.47
N SER A 174 -2.55 17.05 -16.64
CA SER A 174 -3.85 16.70 -17.24
C SER A 174 -4.66 15.73 -16.40
N ASP A 175 -4.02 14.81 -15.66
CA ASP A 175 -4.71 13.88 -14.75
C ASP A 175 -5.26 14.64 -13.54
N VAL A 176 -4.46 15.55 -12.99
CA VAL A 176 -4.85 16.42 -11.86
C VAL A 176 -6.00 17.34 -12.27
N GLU A 177 -5.90 17.97 -13.46
CA GLU A 177 -6.98 18.81 -14.01
C GLU A 177 -8.26 18.03 -14.23
N TRP A 178 -8.17 16.80 -14.72
CA TRP A 178 -9.32 15.93 -14.89
C TRP A 178 -9.97 15.58 -13.53
N LEU A 179 -9.18 15.23 -12.51
CA LEU A 179 -9.70 14.95 -11.15
C LEU A 179 -10.44 16.15 -10.58
N MET A 180 -9.90 17.37 -10.76
CA MET A 180 -10.57 18.62 -10.33
C MET A 180 -11.87 18.89 -11.11
N ALA A 181 -11.87 18.61 -12.41
CA ALA A 181 -13.03 18.90 -13.27
C ALA A 181 -14.22 17.99 -12.98
N VAL A 182 -13.99 16.76 -12.53
CA VAL A 182 -15.05 15.76 -12.27
C VAL A 182 -15.35 15.54 -10.80
N GLY A 183 -14.52 16.08 -9.90
CA GLY A 183 -14.66 15.94 -8.45
C GLY A 183 -15.44 17.10 -7.84
N ASP A 184 -16.14 16.80 -6.75
CA ASP A 184 -16.86 17.79 -5.94
C ASP A 184 -16.10 18.05 -4.64
N VAL A 185 -15.90 19.33 -4.31
CA VAL A 185 -15.35 19.72 -3.01
C VAL A 185 -16.44 19.58 -1.93
N ARG A 186 -16.15 18.79 -0.89
CA ARG A 186 -17.06 18.53 0.22
C ARG A 186 -16.44 18.90 1.54
N GLN A 187 -17.23 19.52 2.40
CA GLN A 187 -16.89 19.74 3.80
C GLN A 187 -17.41 18.55 4.62
N VAL A 188 -16.54 17.98 5.43
CA VAL A 188 -16.84 16.89 6.36
C VAL A 188 -16.79 17.47 7.78
N LYS A 189 -17.87 17.35 8.51
CA LYS A 189 -17.96 17.90 9.88
C LYS A 189 -17.13 17.08 10.86
N ALA A 190 -16.76 17.71 11.98
CA ALA A 190 -16.14 16.99 13.09
C ALA A 190 -17.02 15.82 13.54
N GLY A 191 -16.44 14.63 13.71
CA GLY A 191 -17.14 13.39 14.08
C GLY A 191 -17.89 12.71 12.92
N GLU A 192 -18.03 13.32 11.76
CA GLU A 192 -18.73 12.71 10.61
C GLU A 192 -17.94 11.54 10.02
N VAL A 193 -18.64 10.42 9.76
CA VAL A 193 -18.08 9.24 9.11
C VAL A 193 -18.14 9.41 7.60
N LEU A 194 -16.97 9.53 6.97
CA LEU A 194 -16.83 9.68 5.52
C LEU A 194 -16.92 8.33 4.78
N ILE A 195 -16.34 7.31 5.36
CA ILE A 195 -16.37 5.93 4.84
C ILE A 195 -16.72 5.00 6.00
N GLN A 196 -17.76 4.19 5.83
CA GLN A 196 -18.18 3.18 6.81
C GLN A 196 -17.66 1.80 6.40
N ALA A 197 -17.06 1.07 7.34
CA ALA A 197 -16.66 -0.32 7.12
C ALA A 197 -17.86 -1.17 6.67
N GLY A 198 -17.63 -2.04 5.70
CA GLY A 198 -18.67 -2.91 5.14
C GLY A 198 -19.63 -2.22 4.16
N SER A 199 -19.52 -0.92 3.94
CA SER A 199 -20.36 -0.19 2.99
C SER A 199 -19.69 -0.08 1.61
N ALA A 200 -20.53 0.07 0.58
CA ALA A 200 -20.04 0.35 -0.77
C ALA A 200 -19.45 1.77 -0.85
N ILE A 201 -18.30 1.89 -1.48
CA ILE A 201 -17.63 3.18 -1.67
C ILE A 201 -17.97 3.73 -3.04
N GLU A 202 -18.63 4.89 -3.05
CA GLU A 202 -19.10 5.57 -4.25
C GLU A 202 -18.12 6.61 -4.80
N TYR A 203 -17.11 6.99 -3.99
CA TYR A 203 -16.17 8.05 -4.34
C TYR A 203 -14.74 7.66 -4.00
N LEU A 204 -13.82 8.13 -4.83
CA LEU A 204 -12.41 8.29 -4.46
C LEU A 204 -12.28 9.65 -3.78
N TYR A 205 -11.68 9.70 -2.60
CA TYR A 205 -11.51 10.94 -1.87
C TYR A 205 -10.04 11.32 -1.78
N LEU A 206 -9.77 12.61 -1.97
CA LEU A 206 -8.48 13.23 -1.68
C LEU A 206 -8.69 14.25 -0.57
N VAL A 207 -7.95 14.14 0.53
CA VAL A 207 -8.02 15.09 1.64
C VAL A 207 -7.32 16.39 1.23
N LEU A 208 -8.07 17.49 1.14
CA LEU A 208 -7.54 18.79 0.76
C LEU A 208 -7.10 19.60 1.97
N ASP A 209 -7.83 19.48 3.09
CA ASP A 209 -7.50 20.12 4.37
C ASP A 209 -8.09 19.34 5.54
N GLY A 210 -7.56 19.57 6.75
CA GLY A 210 -8.01 18.92 7.99
C GLY A 210 -7.42 17.53 8.22
N SER A 211 -7.99 16.80 9.19
CA SER A 211 -7.54 15.46 9.60
C SER A 211 -8.70 14.47 9.74
N LEU A 212 -8.39 13.22 9.39
CA LEU A 212 -9.30 12.10 9.46
C LEU A 212 -8.63 10.97 10.24
N VAL A 213 -9.40 10.15 10.93
CA VAL A 213 -8.92 8.95 11.62
C VAL A 213 -9.45 7.69 10.94
N MET A 214 -8.57 6.72 10.80
CA MET A 214 -8.90 5.39 10.33
C MET A 214 -9.20 4.50 11.53
N LEU A 215 -10.40 3.92 11.57
CA LEU A 215 -10.90 3.07 12.63
C LEU A 215 -10.95 1.62 12.12
N TRP A 216 -10.29 0.72 12.83
CA TRP A 216 -10.43 -0.72 12.60
C TRP A 216 -11.61 -1.24 13.41
N GLU A 217 -12.58 -1.81 12.74
CA GLU A 217 -13.72 -2.48 13.36
C GLU A 217 -13.43 -3.98 13.44
N ASP A 218 -13.45 -4.53 14.65
CA ASP A 218 -13.30 -5.99 14.81
C ASP A 218 -14.58 -6.67 14.31
N ALA A 219 -14.45 -7.59 13.36
CA ALA A 219 -15.58 -8.34 12.80
C ALA A 219 -16.35 -9.19 13.86
N ALA A 220 -15.79 -9.30 15.08
CA ALA A 220 -16.45 -9.93 16.22
C ALA A 220 -17.51 -9.06 16.89
N VAL A 221 -17.56 -7.75 16.58
CA VAL A 221 -18.61 -6.86 17.11
C VAL A 221 -19.90 -7.13 16.34
N ASN A 222 -20.94 -7.54 17.09
CA ASN A 222 -22.25 -7.86 16.54
C ASN A 222 -22.80 -6.67 15.72
N PRO A 223 -23.16 -6.85 14.42
CA PRO A 223 -23.69 -5.78 13.58
C PRO A 223 -24.92 -5.08 14.18
N LEU A 224 -25.69 -5.77 15.00
CA LEU A 224 -26.82 -5.19 15.74
C LEU A 224 -26.36 -4.19 16.80
N LEU A 225 -25.26 -4.47 17.51
CA LEU A 225 -24.71 -3.52 18.48
C LEU A 225 -24.15 -2.28 17.80
N GLN A 226 -23.56 -2.42 16.62
CA GLN A 226 -23.12 -1.27 15.81
C GLN A 226 -24.31 -0.41 15.36
N ALA A 227 -25.39 -1.03 14.87
CA ALA A 227 -26.60 -0.32 14.48
C ALA A 227 -27.25 0.43 15.65
N PHE A 228 -27.28 -0.17 16.84
CA PHE A 228 -27.80 0.49 18.05
C PHE A 228 -26.88 1.63 18.51
N ALA A 229 -25.56 1.47 18.49
CA ALA A 229 -24.62 2.53 18.85
C ALA A 229 -24.78 3.77 17.95
N VAL A 230 -24.98 3.57 16.65
CA VAL A 230 -25.25 4.66 15.68
C VAL A 230 -26.57 5.35 15.98
N LEU A 231 -27.63 4.60 16.34
CA LEU A 231 -28.93 5.15 16.67
C LEU A 231 -28.93 5.93 18.01
N GLU A 232 -28.07 5.54 18.94
CA GLU A 232 -27.91 6.23 20.24
C GLU A 232 -26.90 7.39 20.19
N GLY A 233 -26.37 7.73 19.00
CA GLY A 233 -25.37 8.80 18.83
C GLY A 233 -24.03 8.49 19.50
N GLN A 234 -23.76 7.23 19.82
CA GLN A 234 -22.45 6.81 20.30
C GLN A 234 -21.42 6.87 19.17
N GLU A 235 -20.19 7.26 19.51
CA GLU A 235 -19.09 7.31 18.57
C GLU A 235 -18.86 5.94 17.91
N ALA A 236 -18.47 5.96 16.63
CA ALA A 236 -18.16 4.72 15.87
C ALA A 236 -17.27 3.79 16.70
N ILE A 237 -17.77 2.57 16.93
CA ILE A 237 -17.08 1.56 17.74
C ILE A 237 -15.95 1.00 16.90
N GLY A 238 -14.75 1.58 17.04
CA GLY A 238 -13.57 1.12 16.31
C GLY A 238 -12.30 1.57 17.01
N LYS A 239 -11.23 0.80 16.83
CA LYS A 239 -9.92 1.17 17.33
C LYS A 239 -9.22 2.04 16.31
N GLU A 240 -8.78 3.23 16.72
CA GLU A 240 -7.97 4.09 15.88
C GLU A 240 -6.63 3.41 15.53
N VAL A 241 -6.41 3.22 14.24
CA VAL A 241 -5.19 2.58 13.71
C VAL A 241 -4.31 3.54 12.95
N ALA A 242 -4.85 4.66 12.45
CA ALA A 242 -4.07 5.65 11.74
C ALA A 242 -4.73 7.02 11.74
N GLU A 243 -3.93 8.08 11.72
CA GLU A 243 -4.33 9.44 11.39
C GLU A 243 -3.99 9.72 9.92
N LEU A 244 -4.94 10.30 9.19
CA LEU A 244 -4.86 10.66 7.80
C LEU A 244 -4.96 12.18 7.69
N SER A 245 -4.01 12.80 7.03
CA SER A 245 -3.93 14.26 6.90
C SER A 245 -4.04 14.70 5.46
N GLN A 246 -3.91 16.00 5.25
CA GLN A 246 -3.88 16.63 3.94
C GLN A 246 -3.06 15.84 2.92
N GLY A 247 -3.65 15.56 1.76
CA GLY A 247 -3.12 14.78 0.66
C GLY A 247 -3.30 13.27 0.76
N ALA A 248 -3.97 12.77 1.80
CA ALA A 248 -4.31 11.35 1.88
C ALA A 248 -5.34 10.96 0.81
N LEU A 249 -5.12 9.81 0.17
CA LEU A 249 -6.04 9.26 -0.82
C LEU A 249 -6.85 8.13 -0.18
N LEU A 250 -8.19 8.21 -0.24
CA LEU A 250 -9.12 7.31 0.46
C LEU A 250 -10.11 6.70 -0.53
N GLY A 251 -10.75 5.59 -0.13
CA GLY A 251 -11.74 4.94 -0.98
C GLY A 251 -11.11 4.21 -2.17
N VAL A 252 -9.88 3.68 -2.00
CA VAL A 252 -9.12 3.04 -3.08
C VAL A 252 -9.45 1.56 -3.27
N SER A 253 -9.97 0.88 -2.25
CA SER A 253 -10.25 -0.56 -2.27
C SER A 253 -11.12 -1.04 -3.44
N PRO A 254 -12.20 -0.33 -3.84
CA PRO A 254 -13.05 -0.75 -4.96
C PRO A 254 -12.35 -0.74 -6.32
N PHE A 255 -11.23 -0.04 -6.46
CA PHE A 255 -10.45 0.00 -7.71
C PHE A 255 -9.44 -1.14 -7.79
N LEU A 256 -9.18 -1.80 -6.66
CA LEU A 256 -8.21 -2.88 -6.57
C LEU A 256 -8.89 -4.26 -6.60
N ASP A 257 -9.81 -4.55 -5.70
CA ASP A 257 -10.36 -5.91 -5.55
C ASP A 257 -11.87 -5.98 -5.34
N SER A 258 -12.62 -4.95 -5.61
CA SER A 258 -14.08 -4.90 -5.42
C SER A 258 -14.57 -5.34 -4.02
N GLN A 259 -13.66 -5.55 -3.07
CA GLN A 259 -14.00 -5.87 -1.69
C GLN A 259 -14.51 -4.64 -0.96
N LEU A 260 -15.40 -4.84 -0.01
CA LEU A 260 -15.87 -3.78 0.87
C LEU A 260 -14.71 -3.29 1.76
N GLU A 261 -14.68 -2.00 2.04
CA GLU A 261 -13.70 -1.44 2.97
C GLU A 261 -13.86 -2.09 4.35
N ARG A 262 -12.75 -2.38 5.00
CA ARG A 262 -12.75 -3.00 6.34
C ARG A 262 -12.43 -2.02 7.45
N VAL A 263 -12.25 -0.77 7.08
CA VAL A 263 -11.99 0.32 8.02
C VAL A 263 -13.04 1.41 7.83
N SER A 264 -13.44 2.02 8.92
CA SER A 264 -14.21 3.25 8.89
C SER A 264 -13.26 4.44 8.91
N ILE A 265 -13.64 5.51 8.23
CA ILE A 265 -12.88 6.77 8.21
C ILE A 265 -13.78 7.87 8.70
N ARG A 266 -13.38 8.53 9.78
CA ARG A 266 -14.11 9.58 10.47
C ARG A 266 -13.27 10.86 10.52
N SER A 267 -13.91 12.00 10.41
CA SER A 267 -13.25 13.29 10.63
C SER A 267 -13.03 13.54 12.13
N SER A 268 -11.82 14.01 12.48
CA SER A 268 -11.50 14.41 13.87
C SER A 268 -12.09 15.77 14.19
N ASP A 269 -11.60 16.82 13.51
CA ASP A 269 -11.92 18.23 13.81
C ASP A 269 -12.62 18.95 12.66
N GLY A 270 -13.01 18.22 11.63
CA GLY A 270 -13.48 18.71 10.35
C GLY A 270 -12.42 18.52 9.27
N ALA A 271 -12.88 18.34 8.03
CA ALA A 271 -12.00 18.17 6.89
C ALA A 271 -12.65 18.70 5.61
N ILE A 272 -11.82 19.00 4.61
CA ILE A 272 -12.25 19.31 3.25
C ILE A 272 -11.69 18.23 2.35
N VAL A 273 -12.53 17.62 1.53
CA VAL A 273 -12.15 16.55 0.62
C VAL A 273 -12.59 16.84 -0.81
N LEU A 274 -11.80 16.40 -1.79
CA LEU A 274 -12.25 16.28 -3.17
C LEU A 274 -12.86 14.88 -3.33
N ALA A 275 -14.15 14.80 -3.62
CA ALA A 275 -14.91 13.57 -3.83
C ALA A 275 -15.07 13.31 -5.32
N VAL A 276 -14.31 12.37 -5.87
CA VAL A 276 -14.35 12.00 -7.29
C VAL A 276 -15.26 10.78 -7.49
N PRO A 277 -16.36 10.88 -8.26
CA PRO A 277 -17.29 9.77 -8.43
C PRO A 277 -16.61 8.52 -8.99
N ARG A 278 -16.74 7.39 -8.29
CA ARG A 278 -16.14 6.09 -8.66
C ARG A 278 -16.42 5.71 -10.11
N ARG A 279 -17.66 5.91 -10.58
CA ARG A 279 -18.07 5.60 -11.95
C ARG A 279 -17.23 6.33 -13.00
N LEU A 280 -16.86 7.58 -12.74
CA LEU A 280 -16.06 8.38 -13.67
C LEU A 280 -14.60 7.94 -13.67
N VAL A 281 -14.04 7.61 -12.51
CA VAL A 281 -12.69 7.04 -12.42
C VAL A 281 -12.63 5.73 -13.17
N LEU A 282 -13.58 4.81 -12.97
CA LEU A 282 -13.62 3.52 -13.68
C LEU A 282 -13.74 3.71 -15.20
N ALA A 283 -14.57 4.64 -15.67
CA ALA A 283 -14.69 4.96 -17.10
C ALA A 283 -13.35 5.49 -17.66
N LYS A 284 -12.68 6.39 -16.96
CA LYS A 284 -11.36 6.93 -17.35
C LYS A 284 -10.30 5.84 -17.41
N LEU A 285 -10.26 4.93 -16.42
CA LEU A 285 -9.33 3.80 -16.39
C LEU A 285 -9.51 2.83 -17.59
N GLN A 286 -10.74 2.70 -18.11
CA GLN A 286 -11.02 1.87 -19.29
C GLN A 286 -10.66 2.56 -20.60
N GLN A 287 -10.83 3.88 -20.67
CA GLN A 287 -10.65 4.65 -21.89
C GLN A 287 -9.22 5.14 -22.12
N ASP A 288 -8.45 5.34 -21.04
CA ASP A 288 -7.09 5.91 -21.06
C ASP A 288 -6.11 4.97 -20.37
N LEU A 289 -5.43 4.14 -21.16
CA LEU A 289 -4.43 3.19 -20.65
C LEU A 289 -3.25 3.88 -19.98
N GLY A 290 -2.87 5.09 -20.44
CA GLY A 290 -1.82 5.88 -19.83
C GLY A 290 -2.20 6.34 -18.43
N PHE A 291 -3.41 6.87 -18.27
CA PHE A 291 -3.97 7.19 -16.96
C PHE A 291 -4.06 5.94 -16.07
N ALA A 292 -4.54 4.81 -16.60
CA ALA A 292 -4.66 3.57 -15.84
C ALA A 292 -3.30 3.11 -15.30
N GLY A 293 -2.24 3.15 -16.11
CA GLY A 293 -0.88 2.82 -15.69
C GLY A 293 -0.40 3.70 -14.53
N ARG A 294 -0.55 5.02 -14.66
CA ARG A 294 -0.18 5.97 -13.60
C ARG A 294 -1.04 5.79 -12.35
N PHE A 295 -2.34 5.65 -12.50
CA PHE A 295 -3.28 5.46 -11.40
C PHE A 295 -2.94 4.23 -10.57
N TYR A 296 -2.78 3.06 -11.21
CA TYR A 296 -2.46 1.84 -10.47
C TYR A 296 -1.05 1.84 -9.90
N ARG A 297 -0.10 2.53 -10.54
CA ARG A 297 1.23 2.76 -9.96
C ARG A 297 1.13 3.59 -8.69
N VAL A 298 0.37 4.69 -8.70
CA VAL A 298 0.07 5.47 -7.49
C VAL A 298 -0.53 4.59 -6.40
N MET A 299 -1.51 3.74 -6.73
CA MET A 299 -2.10 2.81 -5.74
C MET A 299 -1.03 1.89 -5.13
N GLY A 300 -0.17 1.31 -5.96
CA GLY A 300 0.94 0.47 -5.49
C GLY A 300 1.89 1.21 -4.55
N VAL A 301 2.27 2.43 -4.92
CA VAL A 301 3.15 3.28 -4.11
C VAL A 301 2.48 3.62 -2.77
N VAL A 302 1.23 4.08 -2.77
CA VAL A 302 0.47 4.39 -1.54
C VAL A 302 0.34 3.16 -0.64
N MET A 303 0.04 1.98 -1.19
CA MET A 303 -0.05 0.74 -0.41
C MET A 303 1.31 0.34 0.18
N SER A 304 2.41 0.51 -0.56
CA SER A 304 3.78 0.26 -0.07
C SER A 304 4.10 1.13 1.13
N TYR A 305 3.87 2.43 1.07
CA TYR A 305 4.14 3.35 2.18
C TYR A 305 3.25 3.09 3.40
N ARG A 306 1.97 2.79 3.19
CA ARG A 306 1.07 2.42 4.28
C ARG A 306 1.52 1.13 4.96
N LEU A 307 1.97 0.14 4.18
CA LEU A 307 2.53 -1.10 4.71
C LEU A 307 3.77 -0.83 5.55
N GLN A 308 4.70 0.03 5.09
CA GLN A 308 5.85 0.46 5.88
C GLN A 308 5.44 1.11 7.21
N GLY A 309 4.48 2.04 7.18
CA GLY A 309 3.98 2.71 8.38
C GLY A 309 3.39 1.73 9.39
N VAL A 310 2.62 0.75 8.94
CA VAL A 310 2.05 -0.30 9.81
C VAL A 310 3.13 -1.23 10.36
N CYS A 311 4.11 -1.64 9.54
CA CYS A 311 5.26 -2.43 10.00
C CYS A 311 6.06 -1.67 11.06
N GLY A 312 6.30 -0.37 10.89
CA GLY A 312 6.96 0.48 11.87
C GLY A 312 6.27 0.46 13.23
N ARG A 313 4.94 0.54 13.25
CA ARG A 313 4.13 0.50 14.48
C ARG A 313 4.10 -0.85 15.16
N LEU A 314 4.19 -1.92 14.40
CA LEU A 314 4.31 -3.28 14.95
C LEU A 314 5.68 -3.54 15.58
N GLY A 315 6.57 -2.53 15.65
CA GLY A 315 7.89 -2.62 16.24
C GLY A 315 8.98 -3.07 15.26
N TYR A 316 8.67 -3.13 13.98
CA TYR A 316 9.65 -3.49 12.94
C TYR A 316 10.42 -2.26 12.41
N GLY A 317 9.97 -1.02 12.70
CA GLY A 317 10.45 0.22 12.06
C GLY A 317 11.91 0.59 12.37
N ARG A 318 12.35 0.49 13.61
CA ARG A 318 13.72 0.86 14.00
C ARG A 318 14.79 0.00 13.34
N ARG A 319 14.46 -1.25 12.98
CA ARG A 319 15.40 -2.21 12.38
C ARG A 319 15.41 -2.16 10.85
N VAL A 320 14.30 -1.72 10.26
CA VAL A 320 14.15 -1.59 8.82
C VAL A 320 14.98 -0.44 8.28
N TYR A 321 15.21 0.61 9.09
CA TYR A 321 15.93 1.82 8.70
C TYR A 321 17.34 1.93 9.30
N ALA A 322 17.76 1.01 10.16
CA ALA A 322 19.05 1.09 10.87
C ALA A 322 20.29 0.71 10.02
N GLY A 323 20.13 0.39 8.76
CA GLY A 323 21.21 -0.08 7.90
C GLY A 323 21.41 0.67 6.59
N GLY A 324 20.65 1.72 6.32
CA GLY A 324 20.84 2.55 5.14
C GLY A 324 21.74 3.75 5.47
N ASP A 325 22.76 4.00 4.66
CA ASP A 325 23.47 5.28 4.68
C ASP A 325 22.45 6.39 4.51
N GLU A 326 22.27 7.19 5.57
CA GLU A 326 21.29 8.30 5.62
C GLU A 326 21.63 9.45 4.64
N ASP A 327 22.71 9.34 3.86
CA ASP A 327 23.29 10.45 3.10
C ASP A 327 23.05 10.40 1.58
N GLU A 328 22.49 9.35 0.99
CA GLU A 328 22.08 9.38 -0.41
C GLU A 328 20.58 9.66 -0.56
N LEU A 329 20.19 10.90 -0.35
CA LEU A 329 18.90 11.41 -0.83
C LEU A 329 18.88 11.28 -2.36
N ASP A 330 18.03 10.34 -2.86
CA ASP A 330 17.78 10.22 -4.30
C ASP A 330 17.30 11.57 -4.84
N MET A 331 18.18 12.27 -5.59
CA MET A 331 17.89 13.58 -6.18
C MET A 331 16.62 13.52 -7.03
N GLY A 332 16.35 12.39 -7.69
CA GLY A 332 15.11 12.17 -8.43
C GLY A 332 13.88 12.10 -7.53
N ALA A 333 14.02 11.61 -6.29
CA ALA A 333 12.93 11.63 -5.31
C ALA A 333 12.65 13.07 -4.84
N ILE A 334 13.68 13.85 -4.58
CA ILE A 334 13.54 15.27 -4.18
C ILE A 334 12.84 16.08 -5.28
N ASP A 335 13.23 15.89 -6.53
CA ASP A 335 12.61 16.59 -7.68
C ASP A 335 11.14 16.20 -7.84
N ARG A 336 10.82 14.90 -7.70
CA ARG A 336 9.42 14.41 -7.71
C ARG A 336 8.60 14.99 -6.56
N MET A 337 9.17 15.08 -5.35
CA MET A 337 8.52 15.71 -4.20
C MET A 337 8.25 17.20 -4.44
N GLY A 338 9.21 17.94 -4.99
CA GLY A 338 9.04 19.35 -5.33
C GLY A 338 7.95 19.57 -6.38
N LEU A 339 7.88 18.72 -7.40
CA LEU A 339 6.84 18.77 -8.42
C LEU A 339 5.46 18.45 -7.84
N ALA A 340 5.38 17.41 -7.01
CA ALA A 340 4.15 16.99 -6.36
C ALA A 340 3.57 18.10 -5.46
N GLY A 341 4.42 18.77 -4.67
CA GLY A 341 4.00 19.88 -3.84
C GLY A 341 3.40 21.03 -4.66
N ARG A 342 4.08 21.45 -5.72
CA ARG A 342 3.57 22.52 -6.62
C ARG A 342 2.23 22.15 -7.25
N ARG A 343 2.05 20.90 -7.70
CA ARG A 343 0.79 20.42 -8.28
C ARG A 343 -0.36 20.43 -7.28
N PHE A 344 -0.07 20.01 -6.06
CA PHE A 344 -1.07 20.02 -5.00
C PHE A 344 -1.45 21.46 -4.57
N GLU A 345 -0.48 22.35 -4.40
CA GLU A 345 -0.75 23.76 -4.12
C GLU A 345 -1.58 24.41 -5.22
N LEU A 346 -1.23 24.15 -6.49
CA LEU A 346 -2.00 24.65 -7.63
C LEU A 346 -3.46 24.14 -7.61
N MET A 347 -3.66 22.86 -7.20
CA MET A 347 -5.01 22.31 -7.01
C MET A 347 -5.76 23.07 -5.92
N LEU A 348 -5.16 23.30 -4.75
CA LEU A 348 -5.78 24.05 -3.65
C LEU A 348 -6.15 25.47 -4.08
N ASP A 349 -5.29 26.15 -4.80
CA ASP A 349 -5.54 27.48 -5.34
C ASP A 349 -6.72 27.50 -6.32
N LYS A 350 -6.72 26.58 -7.31
CA LYS A 350 -7.82 26.48 -8.29
C LYS A 350 -9.15 26.13 -7.65
N LEU A 351 -9.15 25.32 -6.60
CA LEU A 351 -10.35 24.94 -5.83
C LEU A 351 -10.73 25.98 -4.75
N ARG A 352 -9.96 27.06 -4.60
CA ARG A 352 -10.17 28.13 -3.61
C ARG A 352 -10.23 27.65 -2.16
N ILE A 353 -9.35 26.68 -1.82
CA ILE A 353 -9.28 26.07 -0.48
C ILE A 353 -8.15 26.71 0.34
N ARG A 354 -7.75 27.90 0.06
CA ARG A 354 -6.83 28.63 0.94
C ARG A 354 -7.53 29.28 2.09
N ALA A 355 -6.97 29.02 3.30
CA ALA A 355 -7.22 29.82 4.48
C ALA A 355 -6.63 31.23 4.31
#